data_cb4f1d720160b463f2aa4a27a138cb6f
#
_entry.id   cb4f1d720160b463f2aa4a27a138cb6f
#
_cell.length_a   1.000
_cell.length_b   1.000
_cell.length_c   1.000
_cell.angle_alpha   90.00
_cell.angle_beta   90.00
_cell.angle_gamma   90.00
#
_symmetry.space_group_name_H-M   'P 1'
#
loop_
_entity.id
_entity.type
_entity.pdbx_description
1 polymer ?
#
loop_
_entity_poly.entity_id
_entity_poly.type
_entity_poly.pdbx_seq_one_letter_code
_entity_poly.pdbx_strand_id
1 'polypeptide(L)'
;MTFIVAEPVSLKLPQEAGFPVDCLNRSFDAFDSEVPAIKEKLKELGIYDRADAVYLVDSYFVPDTYLQAMSELVRTAYIDDLHERIWTVDTLICYGMYADNYDYAKEYPKSQLLLGETYMPMNRIYRDLPEHVIHDDLKEVLVVSGGTDPVHFLPHFLKMVAEQTAWRGIHFTLIAGALDPDLPELKQRAETLENVSISGPIPNLKEALQNSDLAITAAGTTLYELAATGTPGICYALADNQIPNAEAFAKRELFLFAGYIHIDGFSKETLQAQLEQMRDASLRKKMSQRLRKLTDGRGAERIAQKLLAE
;
A
#
# COMPACT_ATOMS: atom_id res chain seq x y z
N MET A 1 -20.10 9.37 -7.60
CA MET A 1 -18.78 9.82 -7.10
C MET A 1 -18.10 10.60 -8.22
N THR A 2 -17.54 11.76 -7.91
CA THR A 2 -16.75 12.59 -8.83
C THR A 2 -15.36 12.77 -8.22
N PHE A 3 -14.31 12.64 -9.02
CA PHE A 3 -12.96 12.96 -8.58
C PHE A 3 -12.64 14.42 -8.86
N ILE A 4 -11.90 15.05 -7.96
CA ILE A 4 -11.29 16.37 -8.15
C ILE A 4 -9.79 16.16 -7.96
N VAL A 5 -9.00 16.49 -8.97
CA VAL A 5 -7.55 16.33 -8.98
C VAL A 5 -6.85 17.66 -9.17
N ALA A 6 -5.70 17.84 -8.53
CA ALA A 6 -4.93 19.07 -8.64
C ALA A 6 -4.33 19.20 -10.05
N GLU A 7 -3.66 18.16 -10.54
CA GLU A 7 -2.83 18.18 -11.74
C GLU A 7 -3.35 17.28 -12.86
N PRO A 8 -3.11 17.63 -14.13
CA PRO A 8 -3.56 16.84 -15.29
C PRO A 8 -3.03 15.40 -15.32
N VAL A 9 -1.85 15.14 -14.75
CA VAL A 9 -1.26 13.79 -14.68
C VAL A 9 -2.15 12.80 -13.92
N SER A 10 -2.94 13.28 -12.97
CA SER A 10 -3.82 12.49 -12.11
C SER A 10 -5.20 12.20 -12.74
N LEU A 11 -5.51 12.75 -13.92
CA LEU A 11 -6.79 12.53 -14.63
C LEU A 11 -6.95 11.09 -15.11
N LYS A 12 -5.87 10.47 -15.55
CA LYS A 12 -5.89 9.22 -16.30
C LYS A 12 -6.62 8.09 -15.56
N LEU A 13 -6.24 7.81 -14.33
CA LEU A 13 -6.77 6.67 -13.58
C LEU A 13 -8.27 6.76 -13.31
N PRO A 14 -8.81 7.89 -12.80
CA PRO A 14 -10.26 8.02 -12.62
C PRO A 14 -11.05 7.94 -13.95
N GLN A 15 -10.51 8.51 -15.04
CA GLN A 15 -11.15 8.46 -16.36
C GLN A 15 -11.21 7.04 -16.91
N GLU A 16 -10.10 6.29 -16.85
CA GLU A 16 -10.04 4.89 -17.27
C GLU A 16 -10.97 4.00 -16.43
N ALA A 17 -11.19 4.37 -15.17
CA ALA A 17 -12.14 3.70 -14.29
C ALA A 17 -13.61 4.13 -14.52
N GLY A 18 -13.88 5.06 -15.45
CA GLY A 18 -15.21 5.50 -15.83
C GLY A 18 -15.86 6.51 -14.87
N PHE A 19 -15.07 7.19 -14.05
CA PHE A 19 -15.58 8.22 -13.14
C PHE A 19 -15.51 9.62 -13.75
N PRO A 20 -16.50 10.49 -13.49
CA PRO A 20 -16.35 11.93 -13.69
C PRO A 20 -15.13 12.44 -12.91
N VAL A 21 -14.33 13.27 -13.58
CA VAL A 21 -13.14 13.88 -12.96
C VAL A 21 -12.97 15.31 -13.43
N ASP A 22 -12.71 16.20 -12.48
CA ASP A 22 -12.37 17.59 -12.71
C ASP A 22 -10.92 17.86 -12.33
N CYS A 23 -10.21 18.66 -13.14
CA CYS A 23 -8.85 19.07 -12.86
C CYS A 23 -8.79 20.54 -12.52
N LEU A 24 -8.19 20.86 -11.38
CA LEU A 24 -8.04 22.25 -10.93
C LEU A 24 -6.89 22.99 -11.64
N ASN A 25 -6.01 22.27 -12.32
CA ASN A 25 -4.79 22.80 -12.96
C ASN A 25 -3.92 23.60 -11.98
N ARG A 26 -3.67 23.04 -10.82
CA ARG A 26 -2.86 23.61 -9.73
C ARG A 26 -1.79 22.63 -9.28
N SER A 27 -0.76 23.11 -8.59
CA SER A 27 0.22 22.22 -7.95
C SER A 27 -0.46 21.39 -6.86
N PHE A 28 -0.02 20.14 -6.72
CA PHE A 28 -0.57 19.16 -5.76
C PHE A 28 -0.49 19.59 -4.28
N ASP A 29 0.29 20.62 -3.97
CA ASP A 29 0.49 21.21 -2.65
C ASP A 29 -0.19 22.60 -2.45
N ALA A 30 -0.92 23.08 -3.45
CA ALA A 30 -1.49 24.43 -3.48
C ALA A 30 -2.88 24.54 -2.81
N PHE A 31 -3.14 23.77 -1.75
CA PHE A 31 -4.45 23.61 -1.09
C PHE A 31 -5.17 24.91 -0.73
N ASP A 32 -4.48 25.91 -0.13
CA ASP A 32 -5.11 27.15 0.28
C ASP A 32 -5.78 27.90 -0.88
N SER A 33 -5.23 27.74 -2.08
CA SER A 33 -5.77 28.36 -3.30
C SER A 33 -6.91 27.57 -3.94
N GLU A 34 -7.14 26.34 -3.50
CA GLU A 34 -8.16 25.43 -4.07
C GLU A 34 -9.54 25.65 -3.46
N VAL A 35 -9.64 26.07 -2.19
CA VAL A 35 -10.90 26.20 -1.45
C VAL A 35 -11.98 26.96 -2.24
N PRO A 36 -11.70 28.12 -2.86
CA PRO A 36 -12.72 28.82 -3.66
C PRO A 36 -13.19 28.02 -4.88
N ALA A 37 -12.27 27.34 -5.57
CA ALA A 37 -12.58 26.51 -6.74
C ALA A 37 -13.42 25.30 -6.36
N ILE A 38 -13.05 24.62 -5.27
CA ILE A 38 -13.83 23.50 -4.72
C ILE A 38 -15.22 23.94 -4.31
N LYS A 39 -15.35 25.09 -3.63
CA LYS A 39 -16.65 25.65 -3.23
C LYS A 39 -17.58 25.86 -4.42
N GLU A 40 -17.08 26.44 -5.51
CA GLU A 40 -17.88 26.63 -6.73
C GLU A 40 -18.24 25.25 -7.35
N LYS A 41 -17.31 24.30 -7.34
CA LYS A 41 -17.58 22.96 -7.84
C LYS A 41 -18.64 22.21 -7.03
N LEU A 42 -18.61 22.32 -5.71
CA LEU A 42 -19.66 21.74 -4.84
C LEU A 42 -21.04 22.33 -5.15
N LYS A 43 -21.12 23.64 -5.48
CA LYS A 43 -22.37 24.28 -5.91
C LYS A 43 -22.84 23.77 -7.29
N GLU A 44 -21.92 23.68 -8.26
CA GLU A 44 -22.23 23.14 -9.60
C GLU A 44 -22.77 21.72 -9.53
N LEU A 45 -22.20 20.89 -8.66
CA LEU A 45 -22.63 19.52 -8.41
C LEU A 45 -23.92 19.44 -7.57
N GLY A 46 -24.42 20.54 -7.03
CA GLY A 46 -25.61 20.58 -6.19
C GLY A 46 -25.44 19.88 -4.84
N ILE A 47 -24.19 19.76 -4.35
CA ILE A 47 -23.83 19.07 -3.07
C ILE A 47 -23.32 20.01 -2.00
N TYR A 48 -23.29 21.31 -2.26
CA TYR A 48 -22.93 22.31 -1.27
C TYR A 48 -23.95 22.31 -0.12
N ASP A 49 -23.45 22.25 1.12
CA ASP A 49 -24.26 22.22 2.35
C ASP A 49 -25.28 21.05 2.43
N ARG A 50 -24.94 19.92 1.78
CA ARG A 50 -25.77 18.69 1.83
C ARG A 50 -25.22 17.71 2.84
N ALA A 51 -26.09 17.25 3.77
CA ALA A 51 -25.72 16.27 4.79
C ALA A 51 -25.40 14.87 4.21
N ASP A 52 -25.98 14.54 3.05
CA ASP A 52 -25.82 13.25 2.35
C ASP A 52 -24.62 13.22 1.37
N ALA A 53 -23.84 14.31 1.31
CA ALA A 53 -22.61 14.39 0.52
C ALA A 53 -21.38 14.36 1.43
N VAL A 54 -20.31 13.73 0.97
CA VAL A 54 -19.03 13.65 1.67
C VAL A 54 -17.91 14.04 0.73
N TYR A 55 -17.01 14.89 1.19
CA TYR A 55 -15.75 15.21 0.54
C TYR A 55 -14.62 14.42 1.18
N LEU A 56 -14.15 13.40 0.45
CA LEU A 56 -13.05 12.54 0.91
C LEU A 56 -11.72 13.08 0.39
N VAL A 57 -10.77 13.33 1.29
CA VAL A 57 -9.42 13.79 0.99
C VAL A 57 -8.42 12.65 1.22
N ASP A 58 -7.53 12.46 0.25
CA ASP A 58 -6.41 11.51 0.28
C ASP A 58 -5.15 12.22 -0.23
N SER A 59 -4.33 12.73 0.69
CA SER A 59 -3.08 13.44 0.37
C SER A 59 -2.19 13.59 1.60
N TYR A 60 -0.90 13.35 1.44
CA TYR A 60 0.12 13.61 2.46
C TYR A 60 0.43 15.10 2.69
N PHE A 61 0.02 15.98 1.77
CA PHE A 61 0.40 17.39 1.77
C PHE A 61 -0.72 18.31 2.27
N VAL A 62 -1.89 17.76 2.63
CA VAL A 62 -3.03 18.56 3.06
C VAL A 62 -2.73 19.30 4.37
N PRO A 63 -2.93 20.64 4.44
CA PRO A 63 -2.85 21.35 5.70
C PRO A 63 -4.17 21.28 6.48
N ASP A 64 -4.12 21.36 7.81
CA ASP A 64 -5.34 21.34 8.65
C ASP A 64 -6.28 22.51 8.34
N THR A 65 -5.73 23.67 7.99
CA THR A 65 -6.50 24.85 7.56
C THR A 65 -7.42 24.56 6.38
N TYR A 66 -6.97 23.72 5.45
CA TYR A 66 -7.79 23.28 4.32
C TYR A 66 -8.93 22.37 4.77
N LEU A 67 -8.63 21.36 5.57
CA LEU A 67 -9.66 20.45 6.09
C LEU A 67 -10.70 21.19 6.94
N GLN A 68 -10.27 22.13 7.76
CA GLN A 68 -11.15 23.01 8.52
C GLN A 68 -12.05 23.85 7.60
N ALA A 69 -11.49 24.48 6.57
CA ALA A 69 -12.27 25.25 5.60
C ALA A 69 -13.27 24.38 4.83
N MET A 70 -12.88 23.15 4.49
CA MET A 70 -13.76 22.20 3.81
C MET A 70 -14.88 21.69 4.71
N SER A 71 -14.63 21.48 6.00
CA SER A 71 -15.66 21.03 6.96
C SER A 71 -16.77 22.07 7.20
N GLU A 72 -16.51 23.35 6.88
CA GLU A 72 -17.53 24.39 6.87
C GLU A 72 -18.45 24.35 5.63
N LEU A 73 -18.06 23.65 4.58
CA LEU A 73 -18.76 23.61 3.29
C LEU A 73 -19.52 22.30 3.05
N VAL A 74 -18.99 21.20 3.53
CA VAL A 74 -19.50 19.85 3.29
C VAL A 74 -18.94 18.89 4.34
N ARG A 75 -19.64 17.80 4.63
CA ARG A 75 -19.12 16.74 5.49
C ARG A 75 -17.80 16.22 4.95
N THR A 76 -16.73 16.21 5.76
CA THR A 76 -15.37 15.85 5.33
C THR A 76 -14.94 14.49 5.87
N ALA A 77 -14.21 13.77 5.06
CA ALA A 77 -13.48 12.56 5.45
C ALA A 77 -12.01 12.66 5.01
N TYR A 78 -11.10 12.15 5.82
CA TYR A 78 -9.68 12.14 5.52
C TYR A 78 -9.08 10.76 5.73
N ILE A 79 -8.24 10.33 4.80
CA ILE A 79 -7.41 9.12 4.95
C ILE A 79 -6.10 9.56 5.59
N ASP A 80 -5.91 9.17 6.86
CA ASP A 80 -4.70 9.43 7.64
C ASP A 80 -3.94 8.13 7.85
N ASP A 81 -2.86 7.97 7.14
CA ASP A 81 -1.94 6.83 7.26
C ASP A 81 -0.56 7.21 7.84
N LEU A 82 -0.43 8.44 8.39
CA LEU A 82 0.80 8.92 9.03
C LEU A 82 0.66 9.18 10.54
N HIS A 83 -0.52 9.59 10.99
CA HIS A 83 -0.79 10.03 12.37
C HIS A 83 0.17 11.13 12.86
N GLU A 84 0.45 12.11 12.00
CA GLU A 84 1.37 13.20 12.34
C GLU A 84 0.77 14.27 13.25
N ARG A 85 -0.55 14.44 13.19
CA ARG A 85 -1.30 15.47 13.94
C ARG A 85 -2.78 15.12 14.04
N ILE A 86 -3.52 15.86 14.86
CA ILE A 86 -4.98 15.77 14.96
C ILE A 86 -5.60 16.68 13.89
N TRP A 87 -6.51 16.10 13.08
CA TRP A 87 -7.16 16.76 11.95
C TRP A 87 -8.58 17.22 12.29
N THR A 88 -9.04 18.30 11.67
CA THR A 88 -10.43 18.76 11.79
C THR A 88 -11.28 18.11 10.70
N VAL A 89 -11.93 16.98 11.00
CA VAL A 89 -12.73 16.19 10.05
C VAL A 89 -13.93 15.51 10.71
N ASP A 90 -14.99 15.25 9.93
CA ASP A 90 -16.15 14.51 10.42
C ASP A 90 -15.90 12.99 10.47
N THR A 91 -15.08 12.49 9.54
CA THR A 91 -14.69 11.06 9.51
C THR A 91 -13.18 10.94 9.31
N LEU A 92 -12.52 10.21 10.20
CA LEU A 92 -11.13 9.81 10.04
C LEU A 92 -11.04 8.35 9.63
N ILE A 93 -10.22 8.08 8.62
CA ILE A 93 -9.97 6.72 8.11
C ILE A 93 -8.49 6.43 8.29
N CYS A 94 -8.14 5.50 9.18
CA CYS A 94 -6.79 4.96 9.30
C CYS A 94 -6.84 3.44 9.13
N TYR A 95 -6.53 2.96 7.96
CA TYR A 95 -6.57 1.54 7.64
C TYR A 95 -5.30 0.77 8.06
N GLY A 96 -4.28 1.46 8.58
CA GLY A 96 -3.04 0.85 9.04
C GLY A 96 -3.27 -0.09 10.24
N MET A 97 -2.59 -1.24 10.24
CA MET A 97 -2.63 -2.17 11.39
C MET A 97 -2.07 -1.55 12.68
N TYR A 98 -1.28 -0.50 12.55
CA TYR A 98 -0.74 0.28 13.66
C TYR A 98 -1.75 1.23 14.29
N ALA A 99 -2.97 1.34 13.77
CA ALA A 99 -4.01 2.21 14.33
C ALA A 99 -4.26 1.91 15.82
N ASP A 100 -4.11 0.65 16.27
CA ASP A 100 -4.21 0.26 17.67
C ASP A 100 -3.12 0.86 18.58
N ASN A 101 -2.07 1.46 18.04
CA ASN A 101 -1.00 2.10 18.81
C ASN A 101 -1.39 3.48 19.34
N TYR A 102 -2.50 4.06 18.86
CA TYR A 102 -2.95 5.43 19.16
C TYR A 102 -4.35 5.44 19.78
N ASP A 103 -4.62 6.45 20.60
CA ASP A 103 -5.94 6.65 21.24
C ASP A 103 -6.83 7.60 20.39
N TYR A 104 -7.15 7.16 19.18
CA TYR A 104 -7.99 7.92 18.26
C TYR A 104 -9.33 8.35 18.87
N ALA A 105 -9.92 7.56 19.76
CA ALA A 105 -11.19 7.89 20.39
C ALA A 105 -11.09 9.13 21.30
N LYS A 106 -9.94 9.29 21.97
CA LYS A 106 -9.66 10.47 22.78
C LYS A 106 -9.31 11.69 21.92
N GLU A 107 -8.56 11.47 20.85
CA GLU A 107 -8.10 12.53 19.95
C GLU A 107 -9.25 13.10 19.09
N TYR A 108 -10.19 12.23 18.70
CA TYR A 108 -11.32 12.56 17.83
C TYR A 108 -12.69 12.26 18.46
N PRO A 109 -13.04 12.90 19.57
CA PRO A 109 -14.24 12.56 20.35
C PRO A 109 -15.57 12.84 19.64
N LYS A 110 -15.53 13.55 18.49
CA LYS A 110 -16.71 13.93 17.72
C LYS A 110 -16.74 13.33 16.32
N SER A 111 -15.63 12.78 15.85
CA SER A 111 -15.50 12.26 14.50
C SER A 111 -15.90 10.78 14.44
N GLN A 112 -16.43 10.36 13.31
CA GLN A 112 -16.55 8.94 13.00
C GLN A 112 -15.16 8.35 12.75
N LEU A 113 -14.85 7.22 13.35
CA LEU A 113 -13.56 6.55 13.22
C LEU A 113 -13.69 5.25 12.44
N LEU A 114 -12.96 5.13 11.33
CA LEU A 114 -12.84 3.93 10.52
C LEU A 114 -11.40 3.42 10.62
N LEU A 115 -11.13 2.58 11.63
CA LEU A 115 -9.78 2.19 12.03
C LEU A 115 -9.47 0.74 11.70
N GLY A 116 -8.22 0.48 11.33
CA GLY A 116 -7.65 -0.84 11.14
C GLY A 116 -7.88 -1.44 9.75
N GLU A 117 -7.29 -2.61 9.58
CA GLU A 117 -7.16 -3.33 8.31
C GLU A 117 -8.50 -3.70 7.64
N THR A 118 -9.57 -3.73 8.40
CA THR A 118 -10.93 -3.96 7.90
C THR A 118 -11.37 -2.88 6.90
N TYR A 119 -10.81 -1.69 7.02
CA TYR A 119 -11.07 -0.54 6.16
C TYR A 119 -9.99 -0.32 5.10
N MET A 120 -9.03 -1.24 4.91
CA MET A 120 -8.04 -1.10 3.85
C MET A 120 -8.71 -1.04 2.47
N PRO A 121 -8.60 0.10 1.73
CA PRO A 121 -9.24 0.27 0.43
C PRO A 121 -8.46 -0.48 -0.66
N MET A 122 -8.84 -1.73 -0.91
CA MET A 122 -8.22 -2.59 -1.90
C MET A 122 -8.97 -2.59 -3.23
N ASN A 123 -8.25 -2.85 -4.31
CA ASN A 123 -8.86 -3.11 -5.60
C ASN A 123 -9.73 -4.38 -5.50
N ARG A 124 -10.92 -4.35 -6.15
CA ARG A 124 -11.89 -5.46 -6.16
C ARG A 124 -11.35 -6.78 -6.69
N ILE A 125 -10.24 -6.77 -7.44
CA ILE A 125 -9.59 -7.99 -7.94
C ILE A 125 -9.05 -8.88 -6.82
N TYR A 126 -8.87 -8.33 -5.62
CA TYR A 126 -8.39 -9.05 -4.43
C TYR A 126 -9.52 -9.66 -3.58
N ARG A 127 -10.78 -9.61 -4.05
CA ARG A 127 -11.93 -10.20 -3.37
C ARG A 127 -12.12 -11.66 -3.73
N ASP A 128 -12.64 -12.41 -2.78
CA ASP A 128 -13.09 -13.79 -2.99
C ASP A 128 -12.04 -14.69 -3.68
N LEU A 129 -10.77 -14.47 -3.35
CA LEU A 129 -9.67 -15.25 -3.92
C LEU A 129 -9.63 -16.68 -3.36
N PRO A 130 -9.18 -17.66 -4.15
CA PRO A 130 -8.97 -19.03 -3.67
C PRO A 130 -7.90 -19.07 -2.57
N GLU A 131 -7.85 -20.18 -1.83
CA GLU A 131 -6.76 -20.40 -0.89
C GLU A 131 -5.41 -20.43 -1.64
N HIS A 132 -4.39 -19.86 -1.01
CA HIS A 132 -3.04 -19.88 -1.53
C HIS A 132 -2.46 -21.30 -1.42
N VAL A 133 -1.85 -21.76 -2.50
CA VAL A 133 -1.23 -23.09 -2.54
C VAL A 133 0.15 -23.00 -1.90
N ILE A 134 0.39 -23.78 -0.85
CA ILE A 134 1.69 -23.88 -0.20
C ILE A 134 2.37 -25.15 -0.66
N HIS A 135 3.44 -25.03 -1.43
CA HIS A 135 4.27 -26.16 -1.85
C HIS A 135 5.26 -26.54 -0.75
N ASP A 136 5.72 -27.79 -0.73
CA ASP A 136 6.72 -28.25 0.25
C ASP A 136 8.06 -27.53 0.04
N ASP A 137 8.51 -27.43 -1.19
CA ASP A 137 9.73 -26.71 -1.55
C ASP A 137 9.47 -25.22 -1.78
N LEU A 138 10.43 -24.38 -1.42
CA LEU A 138 10.48 -22.97 -1.80
C LEU A 138 11.18 -22.86 -3.16
N LYS A 139 10.41 -22.57 -4.22
CA LYS A 139 10.92 -22.49 -5.60
C LYS A 139 10.68 -21.15 -6.28
N GLU A 140 9.55 -20.50 -6.02
CA GLU A 140 9.16 -19.27 -6.69
C GLU A 140 9.10 -18.13 -5.67
N VAL A 141 10.00 -17.17 -5.78
CA VAL A 141 10.07 -15.98 -4.91
C VAL A 141 9.84 -14.73 -5.73
N LEU A 142 8.79 -14.00 -5.38
CA LEU A 142 8.49 -12.68 -5.94
C LEU A 142 9.21 -11.60 -5.14
N VAL A 143 9.84 -10.66 -5.83
CA VAL A 143 10.53 -9.51 -5.21
C VAL A 143 9.99 -8.21 -5.78
N VAL A 144 9.48 -7.34 -4.91
CA VAL A 144 8.84 -6.08 -5.30
C VAL A 144 9.37 -4.94 -4.43
N SER A 145 9.91 -3.89 -5.05
CA SER A 145 10.44 -2.72 -4.33
C SER A 145 9.48 -1.54 -4.23
N GLY A 146 8.27 -1.66 -4.81
CA GLY A 146 7.32 -0.55 -4.92
C GLY A 146 7.45 0.22 -6.23
N GLY A 147 7.06 1.51 -6.24
CA GLY A 147 6.95 2.30 -7.47
C GLY A 147 8.27 2.85 -8.02
N THR A 148 9.24 3.15 -7.16
CA THR A 148 10.43 3.94 -7.50
C THR A 148 11.77 3.33 -7.10
N ASP A 149 11.78 2.38 -6.18
CA ASP A 149 13.00 1.81 -5.57
C ASP A 149 14.11 2.84 -5.19
N PRO A 150 13.80 3.83 -4.34
CA PRO A 150 14.69 4.96 -4.09
C PRO A 150 16.01 4.59 -3.39
N VAL A 151 16.13 3.36 -2.90
CA VAL A 151 17.30 2.83 -2.18
C VAL A 151 18.04 1.76 -2.99
N HIS A 152 17.66 1.57 -4.25
CA HIS A 152 18.28 0.59 -5.15
C HIS A 152 18.27 -0.84 -4.56
N PHE A 153 17.16 -1.22 -3.93
CA PHE A 153 17.02 -2.54 -3.32
C PHE A 153 17.15 -3.67 -4.34
N LEU A 154 16.46 -3.55 -5.49
CA LEU A 154 16.49 -4.58 -6.53
C LEU A 154 17.91 -4.84 -7.08
N PRO A 155 18.73 -3.83 -7.41
CA PRO A 155 20.14 -4.03 -7.77
C PRO A 155 20.95 -4.73 -6.70
N HIS A 156 20.76 -4.38 -5.42
CA HIS A 156 21.45 -5.01 -4.30
C HIS A 156 21.00 -6.46 -4.11
N PHE A 157 19.70 -6.72 -4.20
CA PHE A 157 19.15 -8.07 -4.12
C PHE A 157 19.65 -8.96 -5.25
N LEU A 158 19.67 -8.46 -6.49
CA LEU A 158 20.19 -9.17 -7.65
C LEU A 158 21.66 -9.58 -7.46
N LYS A 159 22.47 -8.69 -6.88
CA LYS A 159 23.86 -9.02 -6.50
C LYS A 159 23.91 -10.13 -5.45
N MET A 160 23.03 -10.12 -4.45
CA MET A 160 22.96 -11.19 -3.47
C MET A 160 22.63 -12.53 -4.12
N VAL A 161 21.66 -12.57 -5.03
CA VAL A 161 21.30 -13.79 -5.78
C VAL A 161 22.50 -14.34 -6.55
N ALA A 162 23.24 -13.48 -7.23
CA ALA A 162 24.44 -13.87 -7.99
C ALA A 162 25.54 -14.48 -7.11
N GLU A 163 25.68 -14.02 -5.87
CA GLU A 163 26.71 -14.46 -4.92
C GLU A 163 26.29 -15.74 -4.15
N GLN A 164 24.98 -16.04 -4.03
CA GLN A 164 24.46 -17.10 -3.16
C GLN A 164 24.20 -18.40 -3.91
N THR A 165 25.16 -19.34 -3.87
CA THR A 165 25.01 -20.65 -4.50
C THR A 165 23.87 -21.49 -3.89
N ALA A 166 23.55 -21.29 -2.62
CA ALA A 166 22.44 -21.97 -1.94
C ALA A 166 21.06 -21.63 -2.52
N TRP A 167 20.96 -20.53 -3.27
CA TRP A 167 19.70 -20.07 -3.88
C TRP A 167 19.49 -20.50 -5.34
N ARG A 168 20.41 -21.27 -5.92
CA ARG A 168 20.30 -21.72 -7.32
C ARG A 168 19.03 -22.53 -7.62
N GLY A 169 18.46 -23.19 -6.61
CA GLY A 169 17.22 -23.95 -6.74
C GLY A 169 15.95 -23.11 -6.56
N ILE A 170 16.08 -21.80 -6.33
CA ILE A 170 14.98 -20.86 -6.19
C ILE A 170 14.98 -19.94 -7.41
N HIS A 171 13.82 -19.80 -8.05
CA HIS A 171 13.61 -18.80 -9.08
C HIS A 171 13.11 -17.49 -8.46
N PHE A 172 13.72 -16.37 -8.81
CA PHE A 172 13.38 -15.04 -8.34
C PHE A 172 12.77 -14.23 -9.48
N THR A 173 11.52 -13.82 -9.31
CA THR A 173 10.86 -12.86 -10.20
C THR A 173 10.92 -11.49 -9.58
N LEU A 174 11.70 -10.57 -10.15
CA LEU A 174 11.82 -9.19 -9.69
C LEU A 174 10.87 -8.30 -10.51
N ILE A 175 10.04 -7.53 -9.82
CA ILE A 175 9.15 -6.54 -10.46
C ILE A 175 9.63 -5.15 -10.08
N ALA A 176 10.15 -4.43 -11.07
CA ALA A 176 10.52 -3.03 -10.95
C ALA A 176 9.32 -2.12 -11.18
N GLY A 177 9.20 -1.06 -10.40
CA GLY A 177 8.13 -0.07 -10.52
C GLY A 177 8.21 0.76 -11.81
N ALA A 178 7.16 1.52 -12.08
CA ALA A 178 7.06 2.33 -13.31
C ALA A 178 8.10 3.47 -13.38
N LEU A 179 8.59 3.91 -12.23
CA LEU A 179 9.55 5.02 -12.10
C LEU A 179 10.91 4.53 -11.61
N ASP A 180 11.18 3.22 -11.69
CA ASP A 180 12.46 2.65 -11.30
C ASP A 180 13.53 2.95 -12.37
N PRO A 181 14.56 3.74 -12.03
CA PRO A 181 15.59 4.12 -12.99
C PRO A 181 16.53 2.96 -13.36
N ASP A 182 16.61 1.93 -12.51
CA ASP A 182 17.56 0.83 -12.66
C ASP A 182 17.05 -0.29 -13.57
N LEU A 183 15.78 -0.26 -13.99
CA LEU A 183 15.15 -1.32 -14.79
C LEU A 183 15.98 -1.76 -16.02
N PRO A 184 16.59 -0.86 -16.83
CA PRO A 184 17.40 -1.27 -17.97
C PRO A 184 18.64 -2.07 -17.56
N GLU A 185 19.35 -1.62 -16.53
CA GLU A 185 20.53 -2.31 -15.99
C GLU A 185 20.17 -3.65 -15.35
N LEU A 186 19.09 -3.69 -14.59
CA LEU A 186 18.59 -4.92 -13.97
C LEU A 186 18.33 -6.01 -15.01
N LYS A 187 17.66 -5.67 -16.11
CA LYS A 187 17.39 -6.60 -17.22
C LYS A 187 18.68 -7.17 -17.80
N GLN A 188 19.66 -6.29 -18.09
CA GLN A 188 20.96 -6.71 -18.63
C GLN A 188 21.70 -7.66 -17.67
N ARG A 189 21.72 -7.34 -16.38
CA ARG A 189 22.41 -8.18 -15.37
C ARG A 189 21.72 -9.52 -15.16
N ALA A 190 20.41 -9.58 -15.25
CA ALA A 190 19.63 -10.81 -15.09
C ALA A 190 19.90 -11.83 -16.22
N GLU A 191 20.26 -11.38 -17.43
CA GLU A 191 20.60 -12.28 -18.54
C GLU A 191 21.72 -13.28 -18.21
N THR A 192 22.53 -12.98 -17.20
CA THR A 192 23.63 -13.87 -16.74
C THR A 192 23.21 -14.84 -15.64
N LEU A 193 21.96 -14.77 -15.16
CA LEU A 193 21.46 -15.54 -14.03
C LEU A 193 20.28 -16.43 -14.48
N GLU A 194 20.50 -17.74 -14.52
CA GLU A 194 19.49 -18.70 -14.99
C GLU A 194 18.23 -18.76 -14.12
N ASN A 195 18.34 -18.33 -12.86
CA ASN A 195 17.26 -18.38 -11.87
C ASN A 195 16.65 -17.03 -11.54
N VAL A 196 16.75 -16.05 -12.44
CA VAL A 196 16.18 -14.71 -12.26
C VAL A 196 15.39 -14.29 -13.47
N SER A 197 14.20 -13.77 -13.24
CA SER A 197 13.38 -13.07 -14.23
C SER A 197 13.11 -11.63 -13.77
N ILE A 198 13.20 -10.65 -14.68
CA ILE A 198 12.90 -9.26 -14.38
C ILE A 198 11.77 -8.76 -15.26
N SER A 199 10.74 -8.20 -14.63
CA SER A 199 9.65 -7.51 -15.29
C SER A 199 9.68 -6.02 -14.93
N GLY A 200 9.23 -5.19 -15.85
CA GLY A 200 8.81 -3.82 -15.56
C GLY A 200 7.44 -3.80 -14.88
N PRO A 201 6.81 -2.61 -14.81
CA PRO A 201 5.53 -2.46 -14.14
C PRO A 201 4.45 -3.37 -14.76
N ILE A 202 3.68 -4.01 -13.90
CA ILE A 202 2.53 -4.85 -14.27
C ILE A 202 1.24 -4.19 -13.76
N PRO A 203 0.08 -4.47 -14.39
CA PRO A 203 -1.18 -3.82 -14.00
C PRO A 203 -1.60 -4.07 -12.56
N ASN A 204 -1.26 -5.23 -12.01
CA ASN A 204 -1.50 -5.61 -10.61
C ASN A 204 -0.65 -6.83 -10.25
N LEU A 205 -0.47 -7.04 -8.95
CA LEU A 205 0.39 -8.11 -8.43
C LEU A 205 -0.36 -9.44 -8.19
N LYS A 206 -1.69 -9.49 -8.37
CA LYS A 206 -2.52 -10.63 -7.95
C LYS A 206 -1.99 -11.98 -8.44
N GLU A 207 -1.80 -12.12 -9.76
CA GLU A 207 -1.37 -13.39 -10.35
C GLU A 207 0.07 -13.74 -9.96
N ALA A 208 0.96 -12.75 -9.93
CA ALA A 208 2.34 -12.94 -9.50
C ALA A 208 2.41 -13.41 -8.04
N LEU A 209 1.61 -12.82 -7.15
CA LEU A 209 1.52 -13.23 -5.75
C LEU A 209 0.94 -14.62 -5.59
N GLN A 210 -0.15 -14.95 -6.30
CA GLN A 210 -0.78 -16.27 -6.23
C GLN A 210 0.12 -17.41 -6.74
N ASN A 211 1.02 -17.13 -7.67
CA ASN A 211 1.94 -18.12 -8.27
C ASN A 211 3.29 -18.19 -7.55
N SER A 212 3.51 -17.42 -6.50
CA SER A 212 4.77 -17.40 -5.75
C SER A 212 4.65 -18.13 -4.42
N ASP A 213 5.66 -18.87 -4.02
CA ASP A 213 5.74 -19.52 -2.70
C ASP A 213 6.01 -18.53 -1.57
N LEU A 214 6.64 -17.40 -1.93
CA LEU A 214 7.06 -16.35 -1.02
C LEU A 214 7.14 -15.02 -1.76
N ALA A 215 6.85 -13.90 -1.06
CA ALA A 215 7.16 -12.58 -1.57
C ALA A 215 8.13 -11.83 -0.64
N ILE A 216 9.02 -11.01 -1.23
CA ILE A 216 9.88 -10.05 -0.53
C ILE A 216 9.47 -8.67 -1.00
N THR A 217 9.04 -7.79 -0.10
CA THR A 217 8.46 -6.51 -0.48
C THR A 217 8.72 -5.40 0.53
N ALA A 218 8.67 -4.15 0.05
CA ALA A 218 8.58 -3.00 0.94
C ALA A 218 7.28 -3.02 1.77
N ALA A 219 7.34 -2.48 2.99
CA ALA A 219 6.25 -2.53 3.96
C ALA A 219 5.15 -1.45 3.70
N GLY A 220 4.81 -1.23 2.44
CA GLY A 220 3.70 -0.40 2.00
C GLY A 220 2.36 -1.14 1.94
N THR A 221 1.45 -0.62 1.13
CA THR A 221 0.11 -1.20 0.91
C THR A 221 0.14 -2.59 0.27
N THR A 222 1.24 -2.96 -0.38
CA THR A 222 1.47 -4.32 -0.93
C THR A 222 1.35 -5.41 0.13
N LEU A 223 1.64 -5.13 1.42
CA LEU A 223 1.44 -6.11 2.49
C LEU A 223 -0.02 -6.58 2.60
N TYR A 224 -0.99 -5.70 2.32
CA TYR A 224 -2.41 -6.08 2.31
C TYR A 224 -2.80 -6.88 1.07
N GLU A 225 -2.11 -6.68 -0.06
CA GLU A 225 -2.29 -7.51 -1.26
C GLU A 225 -1.77 -8.94 -1.02
N LEU A 226 -0.61 -9.07 -0.34
CA LEU A 226 -0.11 -10.36 0.14
C LEU A 226 -1.10 -11.01 1.13
N ALA A 227 -1.68 -10.22 2.03
CA ALA A 227 -2.67 -10.74 2.96
C ALA A 227 -3.92 -11.26 2.24
N ALA A 228 -4.44 -10.51 1.26
CA ALA A 228 -5.60 -10.92 0.50
C ALA A 228 -5.35 -12.18 -0.35
N THR A 229 -4.17 -12.34 -0.93
CA THR A 229 -3.79 -13.54 -1.67
C THR A 229 -3.39 -14.70 -0.75
N GLY A 230 -3.02 -14.41 0.50
CA GLY A 230 -2.46 -15.40 1.44
C GLY A 230 -1.01 -15.75 1.15
N THR A 231 -0.29 -14.95 0.39
CA THR A 231 1.11 -15.18 0.01
C THR A 231 2.02 -14.88 1.19
N PRO A 232 2.80 -15.86 1.70
CA PRO A 232 3.76 -15.62 2.77
C PRO A 232 4.82 -14.60 2.34
N GLY A 233 5.41 -13.86 3.30
CA GLY A 233 6.34 -12.82 2.91
C GLY A 233 7.39 -12.45 3.95
N ILE A 234 8.42 -11.77 3.41
CA ILE A 234 9.41 -11.02 4.16
C ILE A 234 9.22 -9.57 3.76
N CYS A 235 9.12 -8.66 4.73
CA CYS A 235 9.01 -7.23 4.44
C CYS A 235 10.22 -6.46 4.97
N TYR A 236 10.45 -5.29 4.37
CA TYR A 236 11.45 -4.33 4.79
C TYR A 236 10.88 -2.92 4.70
N ALA A 237 11.38 -1.98 5.49
CA ALA A 237 10.95 -0.60 5.43
C ALA A 237 11.90 0.23 4.56
N LEU A 238 11.33 0.97 3.58
CA LEU A 238 12.04 1.94 2.73
C LEU A 238 12.02 3.36 3.31
N ALA A 239 10.99 3.68 4.11
CA ALA A 239 10.73 5.00 4.64
C ALA A 239 10.13 4.89 6.04
N ASP A 240 10.26 5.97 6.82
CA ASP A 240 9.85 5.99 8.23
C ASP A 240 8.36 5.69 8.42
N ASN A 241 7.50 6.16 7.52
CA ASN A 241 6.06 5.90 7.56
C ASN A 241 5.68 4.42 7.36
N GLN A 242 6.59 3.60 6.84
CA GLN A 242 6.36 2.16 6.68
C GLN A 242 6.67 1.34 7.94
N ILE A 243 7.41 1.92 8.87
CA ILE A 243 7.88 1.23 10.07
C ILE A 243 6.75 0.75 10.96
N PRO A 244 5.81 1.61 11.37
CA PRO A 244 4.71 1.19 12.24
C PRO A 244 3.90 0.05 11.62
N ASN A 245 3.73 0.06 10.29
CA ASN A 245 3.04 -0.99 9.57
C ASN A 245 3.84 -2.30 9.58
N ALA A 246 5.13 -2.26 9.23
CA ALA A 246 6.02 -3.43 9.25
C ALA A 246 6.09 -4.10 10.62
N GLU A 247 6.24 -3.29 11.69
CA GLU A 247 6.29 -3.78 13.06
C GLU A 247 4.96 -4.39 13.51
N ALA A 248 3.82 -3.78 13.15
CA ALA A 248 2.51 -4.31 13.46
C ALA A 248 2.26 -5.67 12.79
N PHE A 249 2.64 -5.82 11.53
CA PHE A 249 2.59 -7.10 10.81
C PHE A 249 3.53 -8.15 11.44
N ALA A 250 4.75 -7.78 11.77
CA ALA A 250 5.73 -8.68 12.39
C ALA A 250 5.28 -9.13 13.79
N LYS A 251 4.78 -8.22 14.62
CA LYS A 251 4.26 -8.50 15.97
C LYS A 251 3.12 -9.52 15.96
N ARG A 252 2.28 -9.51 14.93
CA ARG A 252 1.20 -10.48 14.72
C ARG A 252 1.67 -11.75 13.97
N GLU A 253 2.97 -11.90 13.75
CA GLU A 253 3.59 -13.01 12.98
C GLU A 253 2.95 -13.23 11.61
N LEU A 254 2.63 -12.13 10.94
CA LEU A 254 2.06 -12.12 9.59
C LEU A 254 3.13 -12.06 8.51
N PHE A 255 4.28 -11.43 8.82
CA PHE A 255 5.47 -11.38 7.96
C PHE A 255 6.73 -11.43 8.82
N LEU A 256 7.85 -11.85 8.22
CA LEU A 256 9.17 -11.59 8.79
C LEU A 256 9.60 -10.18 8.40
N PHE A 257 10.10 -9.41 9.36
CA PHE A 257 10.59 -8.05 9.12
C PHE A 257 12.11 -8.04 9.04
N ALA A 258 12.66 -7.71 7.87
CA ALA A 258 14.10 -7.69 7.62
C ALA A 258 14.79 -6.38 8.04
N GLY A 259 14.03 -5.42 8.58
CA GLY A 259 14.57 -4.15 9.09
C GLY A 259 14.47 -3.01 8.09
N TYR A 260 15.22 -1.96 8.38
CA TYR A 260 15.27 -0.72 7.61
C TYR A 260 16.37 -0.77 6.57
N ILE A 261 16.12 -0.24 5.39
CA ILE A 261 17.11 -0.25 4.31
C ILE A 261 17.89 1.06 4.21
N HIS A 262 17.33 2.19 4.67
CA HIS A 262 17.76 3.51 4.22
C HIS A 262 18.88 4.20 5.00
N ILE A 263 19.22 3.81 6.25
CA ILE A 263 20.21 4.55 7.05
C ILE A 263 21.44 3.73 7.43
N ASP A 264 21.24 2.56 8.02
CA ASP A 264 22.35 1.75 8.58
C ASP A 264 22.65 0.49 7.77
N GLY A 265 22.17 0.46 6.55
CA GLY A 265 22.35 -0.67 5.65
C GLY A 265 21.33 -1.77 5.91
N PHE A 266 20.77 -2.21 4.82
CA PHE A 266 20.06 -3.45 4.71
C PHE A 266 20.94 -4.58 5.26
N SER A 267 20.46 -5.28 6.27
CA SER A 267 21.17 -6.46 6.77
C SER A 267 20.96 -7.61 5.78
N LYS A 268 21.94 -7.76 4.90
CA LYS A 268 22.04 -8.88 3.98
C LYS A 268 21.91 -10.23 4.72
N GLU A 269 22.56 -10.33 5.87
CA GLU A 269 22.57 -11.51 6.72
C GLU A 269 21.19 -11.80 7.29
N THR A 270 20.44 -10.78 7.71
CA THR A 270 19.06 -10.93 8.20
C THR A 270 18.16 -11.46 7.11
N LEU A 271 18.18 -10.86 5.91
CA LEU A 271 17.35 -11.33 4.80
C LEU A 271 17.71 -12.75 4.38
N GLN A 272 19.01 -13.10 4.35
CA GLN A 272 19.48 -14.46 4.05
C GLN A 272 18.97 -15.47 5.07
N ALA A 273 19.07 -15.14 6.37
CA ALA A 273 18.59 -16.02 7.44
C ALA A 273 17.06 -16.19 7.38
N GLN A 274 16.34 -15.12 7.10
CA GLN A 274 14.88 -15.16 6.95
C GLN A 274 14.44 -15.96 5.72
N LEU A 275 15.12 -15.80 4.59
CA LEU A 275 14.82 -16.58 3.38
C LEU A 275 15.09 -18.09 3.64
N GLU A 276 16.15 -18.43 4.36
CA GLU A 276 16.41 -19.81 4.75
C GLU A 276 15.34 -20.35 5.72
N GLN A 277 14.89 -19.54 6.68
CA GLN A 277 13.80 -19.87 7.58
C GLN A 277 12.50 -20.15 6.80
N MET A 278 12.24 -19.40 5.72
CA MET A 278 11.04 -19.55 4.88
C MET A 278 11.06 -20.80 3.99
N ARG A 279 12.12 -21.59 3.99
CA ARG A 279 12.10 -22.94 3.39
C ARG A 279 11.19 -23.92 4.14
N ASP A 280 10.91 -23.65 5.41
CA ASP A 280 9.92 -24.42 6.18
C ASP A 280 8.49 -24.16 5.67
N ALA A 281 7.94 -25.14 4.96
CA ALA A 281 6.57 -25.08 4.44
C ALA A 281 5.53 -24.92 5.57
N SER A 282 5.81 -25.46 6.76
CA SER A 282 4.88 -25.34 7.90
C SER A 282 4.79 -23.90 8.40
N LEU A 283 5.91 -23.16 8.39
CA LEU A 283 5.92 -21.74 8.69
C LEU A 283 5.13 -20.94 7.64
N ARG A 284 5.39 -21.17 6.35
CA ARG A 284 4.67 -20.52 5.25
C ARG A 284 3.17 -20.80 5.33
N LYS A 285 2.76 -22.01 5.64
CA LYS A 285 1.35 -22.39 5.80
C LYS A 285 0.69 -21.65 6.96
N LYS A 286 1.34 -21.58 8.12
CA LYS A 286 0.81 -20.83 9.28
C LYS A 286 0.66 -19.34 8.96
N MET A 287 1.66 -18.76 8.29
CA MET A 287 1.64 -17.36 7.85
C MET A 287 0.48 -17.11 6.89
N SER A 288 0.35 -17.91 5.84
CA SER A 288 -0.73 -17.83 4.85
C SER A 288 -2.12 -17.88 5.50
N GLN A 289 -2.35 -18.82 6.42
CA GLN A 289 -3.62 -18.94 7.14
C GLN A 289 -3.96 -17.73 8.01
N ARG A 290 -2.95 -17.08 8.58
CA ARG A 290 -3.14 -15.84 9.36
C ARG A 290 -3.43 -14.65 8.45
N LEU A 291 -2.68 -14.50 7.36
CA LEU A 291 -2.85 -13.46 6.36
C LEU A 291 -4.26 -13.45 5.77
N ARG A 292 -4.78 -14.61 5.40
CA ARG A 292 -6.14 -14.76 4.85
C ARG A 292 -7.27 -14.34 5.79
N LYS A 293 -7.01 -14.24 7.09
CA LYS A 293 -7.97 -13.74 8.08
C LYS A 293 -7.93 -12.23 8.25
N LEU A 294 -6.89 -11.58 7.73
CA LEU A 294 -6.67 -10.15 7.93
C LEU A 294 -7.63 -9.29 7.10
N THR A 295 -7.82 -9.66 5.85
CA THR A 295 -8.66 -8.88 4.92
C THR A 295 -9.42 -9.78 3.95
N ASP A 296 -10.63 -9.36 3.60
CA ASP A 296 -11.47 -9.95 2.55
C ASP A 296 -11.48 -9.10 1.26
N GLY A 297 -10.65 -8.04 1.19
CA GLY A 297 -10.59 -7.14 0.05
C GLY A 297 -11.77 -6.17 -0.09
N ARG A 298 -12.64 -6.04 0.94
CA ARG A 298 -13.88 -5.24 0.88
C ARG A 298 -13.82 -3.94 1.69
N GLY A 299 -12.63 -3.48 2.09
CA GLY A 299 -12.47 -2.27 2.89
C GLY A 299 -13.05 -1.03 2.22
N ALA A 300 -12.83 -0.85 0.91
CA ALA A 300 -13.39 0.27 0.16
C ALA A 300 -14.95 0.29 0.18
N GLU A 301 -15.59 -0.89 0.12
CA GLU A 301 -17.06 -0.98 0.25
C GLU A 301 -17.52 -0.57 1.64
N ARG A 302 -16.81 -0.99 2.69
CA ARG A 302 -17.12 -0.62 4.07
C ARG A 302 -16.96 0.87 4.31
N ILE A 303 -15.87 1.46 3.79
CA ILE A 303 -15.68 2.92 3.84
C ILE A 303 -16.85 3.61 3.16
N ALA A 304 -17.18 3.24 1.92
CA ALA A 304 -18.28 3.86 1.18
C ALA A 304 -19.62 3.72 1.91
N GLN A 305 -19.93 2.53 2.45
CA GLN A 305 -21.14 2.31 3.24
C GLN A 305 -21.19 3.20 4.49
N LYS A 306 -20.07 3.33 5.20
CA LYS A 306 -20.00 4.17 6.41
C LYS A 306 -20.07 5.66 6.10
N LEU A 307 -19.46 6.10 5.01
CA LEU A 307 -19.53 7.50 4.58
C LEU A 307 -20.92 7.90 4.08
N LEU A 308 -21.67 6.97 3.49
CA LEU A 308 -23.02 7.21 2.92
C LEU A 308 -24.16 6.79 3.85
N ALA A 309 -23.88 6.14 4.97
CA ALA A 309 -24.88 5.88 6.01
C ALA A 309 -25.13 7.19 6.77
N GLU A 310 -26.40 7.53 6.95
CA GLU A 310 -26.85 8.69 7.74
C GLU A 310 -26.42 8.60 9.22
#